data_43b86121fb5c7d80cea30ac0249ac6d7
#
_entry.id   43b86121fb5c7d80cea30ac0249ac6d7
#
_cell.length_a   1.000
_cell.length_b   1.000
_cell.length_c   1.000
_cell.angle_alpha   90.00
_cell.angle_beta   90.00
_cell.angle_gamma   90.00
#
_symmetry.space_group_name_H-M   'P 1'
#
loop_
_entity.id
_entity.type
_entity.pdbx_description
1 polymer ?
#
loop_
_entity_poly.entity_id
_entity_poly.type
_entity_poly.pdbx_seq_one_letter_code
_entity_poly.pdbx_strand_id
1 'polypeptide(L)'
;MRTAWAALAIGLYSISVNAQEAPQGSAERGHKIYIQQLCFNCHGTVGQGGGVAGPKIAPQPFPWTAFSQQVRTPRIVMPPYTAKNLPDQDLADIYAYLVSVKPGPRAADIPLLSGN
;
A
#
# COMPACT_ATOMS: atom_id res chain seq x y z
N MET A 1 55.42 9.08 35.09
CA MET A 1 54.67 9.43 33.83
C MET A 1 53.51 8.49 33.70
N ARG A 2 52.30 8.98 33.92
CA ARG A 2 51.05 8.20 33.81
C ARG A 2 50.24 8.76 32.68
N THR A 3 50.23 8.07 31.55
CA THR A 3 49.43 8.44 30.36
C THR A 3 48.00 7.95 30.55
N ALA A 4 47.07 8.90 30.72
CA ALA A 4 45.64 8.63 30.74
C ALA A 4 45.11 8.51 29.29
N TRP A 5 44.60 7.32 28.94
CA TRP A 5 43.87 7.11 27.67
C TRP A 5 42.43 7.49 27.90
N ALA A 6 42.01 8.58 27.26
CA ALA A 6 40.60 8.96 27.22
C ALA A 6 39.90 8.15 26.12
N ALA A 7 39.01 7.22 26.54
CA ALA A 7 38.17 6.46 25.65
C ALA A 7 37.04 7.38 25.15
N LEU A 8 37.06 7.69 23.85
CA LEU A 8 36.00 8.43 23.16
C LEU A 8 34.86 7.45 22.87
N ALA A 9 33.78 7.50 23.65
CA ALA A 9 32.56 6.72 23.39
C ALA A 9 31.78 7.39 22.24
N ILE A 10 31.87 6.82 21.04
CA ILE A 10 31.04 7.22 19.91
C ILE A 10 29.67 6.57 20.13
N GLY A 11 28.69 7.37 20.57
CA GLY A 11 27.29 6.95 20.69
C GLY A 11 26.70 6.76 19.30
N LEU A 12 26.41 5.51 18.91
CA LEU A 12 25.62 5.19 17.72
C LEU A 12 24.17 5.64 17.95
N TYR A 13 23.84 6.80 17.41
CA TYR A 13 22.45 7.27 17.36
C TYR A 13 21.70 6.44 16.31
N SER A 14 20.91 5.44 16.74
CA SER A 14 20.02 4.70 15.88
C SER A 14 18.88 5.59 15.46
N ILE A 15 18.91 6.10 14.21
CA ILE A 15 17.78 6.81 13.61
C ILE A 15 16.73 5.75 13.28
N SER A 16 15.74 5.60 14.15
CA SER A 16 14.53 4.80 13.83
C SER A 16 13.75 5.55 12.75
N VAL A 17 13.84 5.07 11.51
CA VAL A 17 12.95 5.51 10.43
C VAL A 17 11.57 4.94 10.75
N ASN A 18 10.72 5.73 11.39
CA ASN A 18 9.30 5.39 11.54
C ASN A 18 8.65 5.42 10.15
N ALA A 19 8.54 4.26 9.53
CA ALA A 19 7.57 4.08 8.46
C ALA A 19 6.19 4.34 9.09
N GLN A 20 5.52 5.42 8.67
CA GLN A 20 4.23 5.78 9.23
C GLN A 20 3.25 4.66 8.94
N GLU A 21 2.81 3.96 9.99
CA GLU A 21 1.80 2.91 9.86
C GLU A 21 0.49 3.50 9.34
N ALA A 22 -0.24 2.70 8.57
CA ALA A 22 -1.55 3.10 8.10
C ALA A 22 -2.50 3.30 9.30
N PRO A 23 -3.38 4.32 9.27
CA PRO A 23 -4.46 4.42 10.23
C PRO A 23 -5.29 3.14 10.23
N GLN A 24 -5.93 2.83 11.35
CA GLN A 24 -6.84 1.70 11.40
C GLN A 24 -7.99 1.88 10.41
N GLY A 25 -8.26 0.85 9.60
CA GLY A 25 -9.30 0.84 8.59
C GLY A 25 -10.14 -0.44 8.64
N SER A 26 -11.34 -0.36 8.09
CA SER A 26 -12.24 -1.50 7.91
C SER A 26 -12.14 -2.03 6.48
N ALA A 27 -11.65 -3.25 6.30
CA ALA A 27 -11.57 -3.88 4.99
C ALA A 27 -12.96 -4.04 4.32
N GLU A 28 -14.00 -4.31 5.07
CA GLU A 28 -15.36 -4.43 4.54
C GLU A 28 -15.88 -3.09 3.98
N ARG A 29 -15.72 -2.00 4.75
CA ARG A 29 -16.07 -0.66 4.27
C ARG A 29 -15.19 -0.27 3.09
N GLY A 30 -13.91 -0.55 3.18
CA GLY A 30 -12.94 -0.26 2.13
C GLY A 30 -13.28 -0.90 0.81
N HIS A 31 -13.76 -2.14 0.80
CA HIS A 31 -14.25 -2.78 -0.41
C HIS A 31 -15.43 -2.02 -1.03
N LYS A 32 -16.42 -1.64 -0.22
CA LYS A 32 -17.57 -0.87 -0.70
C LYS A 32 -17.12 0.48 -1.31
N ILE A 33 -16.24 1.20 -0.61
CA ILE A 33 -15.71 2.49 -1.06
C ILE A 33 -14.85 2.34 -2.32
N TYR A 34 -14.03 1.30 -2.41
CA TYR A 34 -13.22 0.97 -3.59
C TYR A 34 -14.08 0.84 -4.85
N ILE A 35 -15.24 0.18 -4.73
CA ILE A 35 -16.21 0.05 -5.83
C ILE A 35 -16.90 1.38 -6.11
N GLN A 36 -17.37 2.09 -5.08
CA GLN A 36 -18.06 3.38 -5.22
C GLN A 36 -17.18 4.46 -5.86
N GLN A 37 -15.88 4.47 -5.53
CA GLN A 37 -14.92 5.40 -6.09
C GLN A 37 -14.34 4.97 -7.44
N LEU A 38 -14.86 3.88 -8.02
CA LEU A 38 -14.50 3.34 -9.33
C LEU A 38 -13.02 2.94 -9.48
N CYS A 39 -12.32 2.67 -8.38
CA CYS A 39 -10.92 2.24 -8.39
C CYS A 39 -10.74 0.96 -9.23
N PHE A 40 -11.77 0.10 -9.24
CA PHE A 40 -11.77 -1.17 -9.96
C PHE A 40 -11.66 -1.00 -11.48
N ASN A 41 -12.11 0.13 -12.05
CA ASN A 41 -12.06 0.36 -13.49
C ASN A 41 -10.62 0.30 -14.04
N CYS A 42 -9.66 0.76 -13.25
CA CYS A 42 -8.25 0.74 -13.63
C CYS A 42 -7.47 -0.38 -12.94
N HIS A 43 -7.76 -0.64 -11.67
CA HIS A 43 -6.95 -1.56 -10.85
C HIS A 43 -7.51 -2.98 -10.75
N GLY A 44 -8.66 -3.26 -11.40
CA GLY A 44 -9.34 -4.55 -11.32
C GLY A 44 -10.21 -4.69 -10.07
N THR A 45 -11.13 -5.63 -10.08
CA THR A 45 -12.19 -5.79 -9.06
C THR A 45 -11.67 -6.03 -7.64
N VAL A 46 -10.48 -6.61 -7.51
CA VAL A 46 -9.81 -6.86 -6.23
C VAL A 46 -8.40 -6.27 -6.19
N GLY A 47 -8.13 -5.25 -7.00
CA GLY A 47 -6.80 -4.61 -7.03
C GLY A 47 -5.71 -5.44 -7.69
N GLN A 48 -6.09 -6.47 -8.46
CA GLN A 48 -5.17 -7.38 -9.15
C GLN A 48 -4.44 -6.74 -10.34
N GLY A 49 -4.85 -5.54 -10.76
CA GLY A 49 -4.37 -4.92 -11.99
C GLY A 49 -5.06 -5.48 -13.23
N GLY A 50 -4.53 -5.12 -14.41
CA GLY A 50 -5.05 -5.62 -15.69
C GLY A 50 -6.25 -4.84 -16.23
N GLY A 51 -6.65 -3.76 -15.58
CA GLY A 51 -7.55 -2.77 -16.16
C GLY A 51 -6.85 -1.94 -17.22
N VAL A 52 -7.56 -0.99 -17.82
CA VAL A 52 -7.12 -0.23 -19.00
C VAL A 52 -5.79 0.51 -18.78
N ALA A 53 -5.44 0.85 -17.55
CA ALA A 53 -4.22 1.60 -17.25
C ALA A 53 -3.66 1.42 -15.83
N GLY A 54 -4.27 0.57 -15.01
CA GLY A 54 -3.92 0.48 -13.59
C GLY A 54 -2.98 -0.68 -13.25
N PRO A 55 -1.89 -0.43 -12.52
CA PRO A 55 -1.05 -1.49 -12.00
C PRO A 55 -1.78 -2.31 -10.94
N LYS A 56 -1.23 -3.51 -10.64
CA LYS A 56 -1.61 -4.30 -9.48
C LYS A 56 -1.32 -3.51 -8.20
N ILE A 57 -2.30 -3.44 -7.29
CA ILE A 57 -2.21 -2.75 -6.01
C ILE A 57 -2.61 -3.63 -4.81
N ALA A 58 -3.03 -4.87 -5.05
CA ALA A 58 -3.34 -5.84 -4.00
C ALA A 58 -2.68 -7.19 -4.32
N PRO A 59 -2.34 -7.98 -3.31
CA PRO A 59 -2.53 -7.79 -1.87
C PRO A 59 -1.46 -6.92 -1.19
N GLN A 60 -0.50 -6.40 -1.92
CA GLN A 60 0.63 -5.64 -1.39
C GLN A 60 0.63 -4.22 -1.97
N PRO A 61 -0.21 -3.31 -1.45
CA PRO A 61 -0.13 -1.91 -1.81
C PRO A 61 1.21 -1.31 -1.37
N PHE A 62 1.56 -0.15 -1.91
CA PHE A 62 2.70 0.61 -1.39
C PHE A 62 2.51 0.90 0.11
N PRO A 63 3.60 1.14 0.87
CA PRO A 63 3.49 1.62 2.24
C PRO A 63 2.55 2.81 2.33
N TRP A 64 1.82 2.93 3.44
CA TRP A 64 0.72 3.89 3.60
C TRP A 64 1.05 5.30 3.11
N THR A 65 2.21 5.84 3.49
CA THR A 65 2.61 7.20 3.10
C THR A 65 2.67 7.36 1.58
N ALA A 66 3.29 6.41 0.89
CA ALA A 66 3.42 6.44 -0.57
C ALA A 66 2.07 6.18 -1.25
N PHE A 67 1.26 5.28 -0.70
CA PHE A 67 -0.09 4.98 -1.17
C PHE A 67 -1.00 6.20 -1.07
N SER A 68 -1.08 6.82 0.11
CA SER A 68 -1.92 7.99 0.33
C SER A 68 -1.47 9.18 -0.53
N GLN A 69 -0.18 9.42 -0.65
CA GLN A 69 0.35 10.46 -1.53
C GLN A 69 -0.01 10.20 -2.99
N GLN A 70 0.13 8.96 -3.47
CA GLN A 70 -0.23 8.60 -4.84
C GLN A 70 -1.71 8.83 -5.13
N VAL A 71 -2.59 8.56 -4.18
CA VAL A 71 -4.05 8.79 -4.34
C VAL A 71 -4.37 10.29 -4.30
N ARG A 72 -3.70 11.06 -3.44
CA ARG A 72 -3.93 12.52 -3.27
C ARG A 72 -3.32 13.35 -4.40
N THR A 73 -2.12 12.98 -4.83
CA THR A 73 -1.33 13.71 -5.83
C THR A 73 -0.73 12.70 -6.81
N PRO A 74 -1.58 12.09 -7.67
CA PRO A 74 -1.14 11.01 -8.52
C PRO A 74 -0.14 11.50 -9.58
N ARG A 75 0.75 10.60 -9.93
CA ARG A 75 1.60 10.73 -11.11
C ARG A 75 0.92 10.05 -12.29
N ILE A 76 1.06 10.60 -13.47
CA ILE A 76 0.54 10.04 -14.73
C ILE A 76 -0.99 10.20 -14.82
N VAL A 77 -1.70 9.15 -15.25
CA VAL A 77 -3.13 9.24 -15.67
C VAL A 77 -4.15 8.98 -14.58
N MET A 78 -3.75 8.58 -13.37
CA MET A 78 -4.68 8.37 -12.28
C MET A 78 -5.33 9.71 -11.87
N PRO A 79 -6.67 9.80 -11.71
CA PRO A 79 -7.29 11.03 -11.23
C PRO A 79 -6.97 11.28 -9.75
N PRO A 80 -6.83 12.54 -9.31
CA PRO A 80 -6.61 12.87 -7.90
C PRO A 80 -7.90 12.74 -7.08
N TYR A 81 -7.80 12.14 -5.92
CA TYR A 81 -8.88 12.05 -4.94
C TYR A 81 -8.59 12.99 -3.76
N THR A 82 -9.29 14.11 -3.71
CA THR A 82 -9.14 15.07 -2.60
C THR A 82 -9.78 14.55 -1.32
N ALA A 83 -9.36 15.06 -0.16
CA ALA A 83 -9.97 14.68 1.12
C ALA A 83 -11.47 15.03 1.22
N LYS A 84 -11.96 15.96 0.39
CA LYS A 84 -13.38 16.28 0.29
C LYS A 84 -14.18 15.14 -0.35
N ASN A 85 -13.63 14.49 -1.38
CA ASN A 85 -14.32 13.46 -2.15
C ASN A 85 -14.04 12.05 -1.60
N LEU A 86 -12.89 11.86 -0.98
CA LEU A 86 -12.46 10.63 -0.34
C LEU A 86 -11.79 11.01 0.99
N PRO A 87 -12.54 11.08 2.11
CA PRO A 87 -11.99 11.36 3.44
C PRO A 87 -10.83 10.44 3.82
N ASP A 88 -9.96 10.87 4.72
CA ASP A 88 -8.76 10.10 5.10
C ASP A 88 -9.12 8.74 5.73
N GLN A 89 -10.22 8.67 6.48
CA GLN A 89 -10.70 7.40 7.02
C GLN A 89 -11.14 6.45 5.92
N ASP A 90 -11.84 6.94 4.90
CA ASP A 90 -12.29 6.13 3.76
C ASP A 90 -11.09 5.62 2.96
N LEU A 91 -10.04 6.43 2.82
CA LEU A 91 -8.80 6.01 2.20
C LEU A 91 -8.07 4.95 3.03
N ALA A 92 -8.07 5.08 4.37
CA ALA A 92 -7.52 4.06 5.27
C ALA A 92 -8.30 2.74 5.19
N ASP A 93 -9.62 2.80 5.01
CA ASP A 93 -10.45 1.63 4.82
C ASP A 93 -10.14 0.93 3.49
N ILE A 94 -9.99 1.69 2.40
CA ILE A 94 -9.54 1.13 1.12
C ILE A 94 -8.18 0.45 1.27
N TYR A 95 -7.25 1.07 1.97
CA TYR A 95 -5.93 0.48 2.22
C TYR A 95 -6.05 -0.84 2.98
N ALA A 96 -6.84 -0.88 4.07
CA ALA A 96 -7.10 -2.10 4.82
C ALA A 96 -7.73 -3.20 3.95
N TYR A 97 -8.64 -2.84 3.04
CA TYR A 97 -9.21 -3.77 2.07
C TYR A 97 -8.12 -4.35 1.15
N LEU A 98 -7.30 -3.52 0.53
CA LEU A 98 -6.26 -3.98 -0.40
C LEU A 98 -5.23 -4.90 0.28
N VAL A 99 -4.88 -4.62 1.53
CA VAL A 99 -4.02 -5.49 2.34
C VAL A 99 -4.70 -6.84 2.66
N SER A 100 -6.02 -6.85 2.84
CA SER A 100 -6.79 -8.06 3.19
C SER A 100 -7.03 -9.01 2.01
N VAL A 101 -6.82 -8.56 0.78
CA VAL A 101 -7.01 -9.38 -0.43
C VAL A 101 -6.03 -10.56 -0.41
N LYS A 102 -6.55 -11.77 -0.60
CA LYS A 102 -5.70 -12.95 -0.68
C LYS A 102 -4.97 -13.01 -2.02
N PRO A 103 -3.70 -13.42 -2.05
CA PRO A 103 -3.01 -13.70 -3.31
C PRO A 103 -3.78 -14.73 -4.15
N GLY A 104 -3.83 -14.50 -5.45
CA GLY A 104 -4.33 -15.53 -6.37
C GLY A 104 -3.41 -16.77 -6.39
N PRO A 105 -3.90 -17.90 -6.91
CA PRO A 105 -3.08 -19.10 -7.07
C PRO A 105 -1.90 -18.81 -8.00
N ARG A 106 -0.76 -19.44 -7.75
CA ARG A 106 0.37 -19.36 -8.67
C ARG A 106 0.05 -20.17 -9.93
N ALA A 107 0.61 -19.79 -11.07
CA ALA A 107 0.39 -20.49 -12.33
C ALA A 107 0.72 -22.00 -12.22
N ALA A 108 1.76 -22.36 -11.46
CA ALA A 108 2.14 -23.75 -11.20
C ALA A 108 1.09 -24.55 -10.38
N ASP A 109 0.22 -23.85 -9.64
CA ASP A 109 -0.82 -24.47 -8.81
C ASP A 109 -2.14 -24.64 -9.59
N ILE A 110 -2.20 -24.19 -10.86
CA ILE A 110 -3.36 -24.31 -11.74
C ILE A 110 -3.10 -25.47 -12.71
N PRO A 111 -3.84 -26.61 -12.63
CA PRO A 111 -3.58 -27.78 -13.45
C PRO A 111 -3.51 -27.52 -14.96
N LEU A 112 -4.38 -26.62 -15.47
CA LEU A 112 -4.40 -26.24 -16.88
C LEU A 112 -3.20 -25.43 -17.34
N LEU A 113 -2.43 -24.82 -16.42
CA LEU A 113 -1.26 -23.98 -16.71
C LEU A 113 0.04 -24.65 -16.32
N SER A 114 -0.01 -25.76 -15.57
CA SER A 114 1.19 -26.46 -15.09
C SER A 114 1.83 -27.41 -16.13
N GLY A 115 1.22 -27.57 -17.29
CA GLY A 115 1.79 -28.33 -18.40
C GLY A 115 1.91 -29.86 -18.20
N ASN A 116 1.16 -30.43 -17.25
CA ASN A 116 1.04 -31.87 -17.02
C ASN A 116 -0.27 -32.40 -17.56
#